data_7565838354a71ec35460778f812baf00
#
_entry.id   7565838354a71ec35460778f812baf00
#
_cell.length_a   1.000
_cell.length_b   1.000
_cell.length_c   1.000
_cell.angle_alpha   90.00
_cell.angle_beta   90.00
_cell.angle_gamma   90.00
#
_symmetry.space_group_name_H-M   'P 1'
#
loop_
_entity.id
_entity.type
_entity.pdbx_description
1 polymer ?
#
loop_
_entity_poly.entity_id
_entity_poly.type
_entity_poly.pdbx_seq_one_letter_code
_entity_poly.pdbx_strand_id
1 'polypeptide(L)'
;LLSSDGNHYPIVMVHGLFGWGGTEVLGLNYWGGFSSLRDILNNAGYEVYTPSIGPVASNWDRACELYAYLVGGTVDYGAYHSATNGHARYGRTFPGVLPELNNPDSELKIHLVGHSMGGETIRMLAQLLENGDADERNASRDGDISPLFTGECRHWIKSITTLCTPHDGSQYDTKVYQNIGDLAQYAMGIIGSVAGANVNENNFGLDFKLDQWGLVRQPNESYSSYFNRV
;
A
#
# COMPACT_ATOMS: atom_id res chain seq x y z
N LEU A 1 -31.84 -1.58 -2.17
CA LEU A 1 -32.06 -0.92 -3.44
C LEU A 1 -31.28 0.39 -3.39
N LEU A 2 -30.08 0.39 -3.98
CA LEU A 2 -29.32 1.63 -4.18
C LEU A 2 -30.10 2.45 -5.22
N SER A 3 -30.26 3.74 -4.96
CA SER A 3 -30.87 4.64 -5.93
C SER A 3 -30.03 4.65 -7.22
N SER A 4 -30.66 4.91 -8.37
CA SER A 4 -29.98 5.07 -9.66
C SER A 4 -28.87 6.15 -9.66
N ASP A 5 -28.79 6.94 -8.61
CA ASP A 5 -27.83 8.04 -8.38
C ASP A 5 -26.71 7.66 -7.39
N GLY A 6 -26.52 6.36 -7.09
CA GLY A 6 -25.50 5.86 -6.19
C GLY A 6 -24.08 5.97 -6.76
N ASN A 7 -23.10 5.77 -5.89
CA ASN A 7 -21.70 5.68 -6.31
C ASN A 7 -21.47 4.45 -7.21
N HIS A 8 -20.90 4.67 -8.39
CA HIS A 8 -20.58 3.63 -9.37
C HIS A 8 -19.06 3.44 -9.55
N TYR A 9 -18.23 4.22 -8.85
CA TYR A 9 -16.78 4.10 -8.95
C TYR A 9 -16.24 3.16 -7.89
N PRO A 10 -15.21 2.36 -8.23
CA PRO A 10 -14.52 1.49 -7.27
C PRO A 10 -13.97 2.26 -6.07
N ILE A 11 -13.97 1.59 -4.92
CA ILE A 11 -13.43 2.10 -3.65
C ILE A 11 -12.16 1.32 -3.33
N VAL A 12 -11.05 2.03 -3.14
CA VAL A 12 -9.75 1.46 -2.79
C VAL A 12 -9.40 1.86 -1.37
N MET A 13 -9.34 0.87 -0.47
CA MET A 13 -9.16 1.07 0.97
C MET A 13 -7.71 0.71 1.36
N VAL A 14 -6.91 1.74 1.66
CA VAL A 14 -5.46 1.63 1.88
C VAL A 14 -5.14 1.60 3.37
N HIS A 15 -4.51 0.50 3.82
CA HIS A 15 -4.11 0.30 5.21
C HIS A 15 -2.98 1.23 5.66
N GLY A 16 -2.82 1.40 6.97
CA GLY A 16 -1.74 2.17 7.58
C GLY A 16 -0.47 1.38 7.84
N LEU A 17 0.38 1.94 8.71
CA LEU A 17 1.60 1.31 9.20
C LEU A 17 1.28 -0.05 9.83
N PHE A 18 2.10 -1.07 9.54
CA PHE A 18 1.90 -2.49 9.93
C PHE A 18 0.57 -3.10 9.47
N GLY A 19 -0.13 -2.46 8.55
CA GLY A 19 -1.37 -3.00 8.00
C GLY A 19 -1.14 -4.04 6.90
N TRP A 20 -2.24 -4.61 6.42
CA TRP A 20 -2.26 -5.64 5.38
C TRP A 20 -3.52 -5.50 4.50
N GLY A 21 -3.52 -6.13 3.34
CA GLY A 21 -4.63 -6.03 2.39
C GLY A 21 -5.79 -6.97 2.70
N GLY A 22 -5.61 -8.24 2.47
CA GLY A 22 -6.65 -9.26 2.62
C GLY A 22 -6.65 -9.91 4.00
N THR A 23 -6.67 -11.25 4.02
CA THR A 23 -6.69 -12.10 5.20
C THR A 23 -5.30 -12.65 5.55
N GLU A 24 -4.25 -11.85 5.34
CA GLU A 24 -2.84 -12.27 5.47
C GLU A 24 -2.45 -12.61 6.91
N VAL A 25 -3.12 -12.00 7.89
CA VAL A 25 -2.81 -12.15 9.32
C VAL A 25 -3.86 -13.02 10.00
N LEU A 26 -3.59 -14.32 10.10
CA LEU A 26 -4.43 -15.29 10.82
C LEU A 26 -5.93 -15.24 10.46
N GLY A 27 -6.26 -14.83 9.24
CA GLY A 27 -7.65 -14.65 8.82
C GLY A 27 -8.33 -13.39 9.35
N LEU A 28 -7.59 -12.51 10.03
CA LEU A 28 -8.09 -11.22 10.50
C LEU A 28 -8.04 -10.20 9.37
N ASN A 29 -9.13 -9.50 9.14
CA ASN A 29 -9.17 -8.42 8.15
C ASN A 29 -8.68 -7.11 8.78
N TYR A 30 -7.80 -6.39 8.11
CA TYR A 30 -7.43 -5.04 8.52
C TYR A 30 -8.68 -4.14 8.57
N TRP A 31 -9.53 -4.26 7.56
CA TRP A 31 -10.80 -3.55 7.46
C TRP A 31 -11.94 -4.44 7.97
N GLY A 32 -12.27 -4.30 9.25
CA GLY A 32 -13.42 -4.94 9.88
C GLY A 32 -13.10 -6.09 10.86
N GLY A 33 -11.83 -6.43 11.07
CA GLY A 33 -11.44 -7.45 12.05
C GLY A 33 -11.94 -8.86 11.68
N PHE A 34 -12.84 -9.41 12.46
CA PHE A 34 -13.42 -10.74 12.22
C PHE A 34 -14.45 -10.76 11.08
N SER A 35 -14.91 -9.60 10.62
CA SER A 35 -15.83 -9.46 9.49
C SER A 35 -15.15 -8.66 8.39
N SER A 36 -15.17 -9.15 7.16
CA SER A 36 -14.59 -8.44 6.03
C SER A 36 -15.49 -7.26 5.60
N LEU A 37 -15.07 -6.04 5.90
CA LEU A 37 -15.80 -4.84 5.43
C LEU A 37 -15.83 -4.78 3.89
N ARG A 38 -14.74 -5.21 3.23
CA ARG A 38 -14.69 -5.33 1.77
C ARG A 38 -15.82 -6.22 1.26
N ASP A 39 -15.98 -7.42 1.84
CA ASP A 39 -16.97 -8.38 1.37
C ASP A 39 -18.40 -7.92 1.70
N ILE A 40 -18.61 -7.26 2.84
CA ILE A 40 -19.89 -6.63 3.20
C ILE A 40 -20.28 -5.59 2.15
N LEU A 41 -19.37 -4.72 1.77
CA LEU A 41 -19.61 -3.66 0.78
C LEU A 41 -19.80 -4.25 -0.63
N ASN A 42 -18.98 -5.24 -1.01
CA ASN A 42 -19.16 -5.94 -2.30
C ASN A 42 -20.53 -6.63 -2.39
N ASN A 43 -20.98 -7.27 -1.32
CA ASN A 43 -22.31 -7.88 -1.26
C ASN A 43 -23.45 -6.83 -1.29
N ALA A 44 -23.16 -5.59 -0.89
CA ALA A 44 -24.08 -4.48 -1.02
C ALA A 44 -24.07 -3.81 -2.41
N GLY A 45 -23.25 -4.31 -3.34
CA GLY A 45 -23.18 -3.84 -4.72
C GLY A 45 -22.12 -2.77 -5.00
N TYR A 46 -21.22 -2.52 -4.05
CA TYR A 46 -20.04 -1.66 -4.29
C TYR A 46 -18.88 -2.52 -4.77
N GLU A 47 -17.99 -1.93 -5.58
CA GLU A 47 -16.75 -2.56 -5.98
C GLU A 47 -15.62 -2.06 -5.05
N VAL A 48 -15.06 -2.94 -4.21
CA VAL A 48 -14.12 -2.56 -3.15
C VAL A 48 -12.84 -3.38 -3.22
N TYR A 49 -11.71 -2.69 -3.18
CA TYR A 49 -10.37 -3.26 -3.17
C TYR A 49 -9.62 -2.88 -1.89
N THR A 50 -8.85 -3.84 -1.37
CA THR A 50 -7.99 -3.66 -0.20
C THR A 50 -6.57 -4.09 -0.57
N PRO A 51 -5.76 -3.18 -1.13
CA PRO A 51 -4.40 -3.50 -1.57
C PRO A 51 -3.53 -3.96 -0.40
N SER A 52 -2.67 -4.93 -0.68
CA SER A 52 -1.59 -5.35 0.19
C SER A 52 -0.28 -4.73 -0.30
N ILE A 53 0.11 -3.61 0.30
CA ILE A 53 1.31 -2.84 0.00
C ILE A 53 2.28 -2.87 1.19
N GLY A 54 3.49 -2.36 1.04
CA GLY A 54 4.53 -2.39 2.06
C GLY A 54 4.06 -1.82 3.40
N PRO A 55 3.99 -2.62 4.47
CA PRO A 55 3.45 -2.18 5.75
C PRO A 55 4.37 -1.21 6.50
N VAL A 56 5.67 -1.19 6.16
CA VAL A 56 6.71 -0.36 6.78
C VAL A 56 7.50 0.48 5.77
N ALA A 57 7.13 0.42 4.50
CA ALA A 57 7.77 1.19 3.45
C ALA A 57 7.40 2.68 3.51
N SER A 58 8.18 3.52 2.84
CA SER A 58 7.90 4.95 2.72
C SER A 58 6.57 5.21 2.01
N ASN A 59 5.98 6.40 2.21
CA ASN A 59 4.76 6.77 1.48
C ASN A 59 4.97 6.82 -0.04
N TRP A 60 6.20 7.12 -0.49
CA TRP A 60 6.58 7.06 -1.89
C TRP A 60 6.52 5.63 -2.43
N ASP A 61 7.25 4.70 -1.78
CA ASP A 61 7.29 3.29 -2.20
C ASP A 61 5.89 2.68 -2.21
N ARG A 62 5.12 2.94 -1.15
CA ARG A 62 3.73 2.49 -1.05
C ARG A 62 2.83 3.06 -2.15
N ALA A 63 3.04 4.31 -2.56
CA ALA A 63 2.30 4.91 -3.68
C ALA A 63 2.67 4.23 -5.01
N CYS A 64 3.94 3.90 -5.24
CA CYS A 64 4.39 3.14 -6.40
C CYS A 64 3.81 1.72 -6.43
N GLU A 65 3.78 1.04 -5.28
CA GLU A 65 3.15 -0.28 -5.15
C GLU A 65 1.64 -0.22 -5.37
N LEU A 66 0.97 0.81 -4.82
CA LEU A 66 -0.45 1.03 -5.02
C LEU A 66 -0.79 1.31 -6.49
N TYR A 67 0.04 2.10 -7.18
CA TYR A 67 -0.09 2.31 -8.61
C TYR A 67 -0.03 0.99 -9.37
N ALA A 68 1.02 0.19 -9.16
CA ALA A 68 1.18 -1.10 -9.82
C ALA A 68 0.06 -2.10 -9.45
N TYR A 69 -0.42 -2.09 -8.19
CA TYR A 69 -1.57 -2.88 -7.78
C TYR A 69 -2.83 -2.53 -8.59
N LEU A 70 -3.06 -1.24 -8.84
CA LEU A 70 -4.24 -0.78 -9.59
C LEU A 70 -4.15 -1.15 -11.06
N VAL A 71 -3.07 -0.80 -11.73
CA VAL A 71 -2.99 -0.89 -13.21
C VAL A 71 -2.25 -2.12 -13.74
N GLY A 72 -1.54 -2.83 -12.86
CA GLY A 72 -0.68 -3.96 -13.22
C GLY A 72 0.75 -3.53 -13.55
N GLY A 73 1.60 -4.54 -13.68
CA GLY A 73 3.01 -4.36 -14.00
C GLY A 73 3.94 -4.48 -12.82
N THR A 74 5.22 -4.31 -13.08
CA THR A 74 6.27 -4.30 -12.06
C THR A 74 6.34 -2.94 -11.41
N VAL A 75 6.40 -2.91 -10.08
CA VAL A 75 6.60 -1.67 -9.33
C VAL A 75 7.89 -0.99 -9.79
N ASP A 76 7.79 0.27 -10.17
CA ASP A 76 8.94 1.15 -10.44
C ASP A 76 8.95 2.23 -9.36
N TYR A 77 9.93 2.18 -8.48
CA TYR A 77 10.10 3.15 -7.40
C TYR A 77 10.73 4.46 -7.87
N GLY A 78 11.16 4.50 -9.15
CA GLY A 78 11.84 5.63 -9.76
C GLY A 78 13.36 5.49 -9.75
N ALA A 79 14.00 6.01 -10.78
CA ALA A 79 15.46 5.93 -10.94
C ALA A 79 16.19 6.84 -9.95
N TYR A 80 15.68 8.06 -9.74
CA TYR A 80 16.25 9.03 -8.81
C TYR A 80 16.01 8.61 -7.35
N HIS A 81 14.75 8.28 -7.01
CA HIS A 81 14.36 7.90 -5.66
C HIS A 81 15.14 6.67 -5.17
N SER A 82 15.18 5.61 -5.98
CA SER A 82 15.87 4.37 -5.62
C SER A 82 17.37 4.56 -5.44
N ALA A 83 18.01 5.33 -6.33
CA ALA A 83 19.44 5.65 -6.22
C ALA A 83 19.74 6.50 -4.98
N THR A 84 18.88 7.48 -4.67
CA THR A 84 19.05 8.38 -3.52
C THR A 84 18.88 7.65 -2.20
N ASN A 85 17.94 6.69 -2.14
CA ASN A 85 17.60 5.94 -0.93
C ASN A 85 18.31 4.57 -0.83
N GLY A 86 19.12 4.20 -1.82
CA GLY A 86 20.00 3.02 -1.75
C GLY A 86 19.28 1.68 -1.83
N HIS A 87 18.20 1.59 -2.62
CA HIS A 87 17.48 0.34 -2.85
C HIS A 87 17.24 0.07 -4.34
N ALA A 88 16.72 -1.11 -4.67
CA ALA A 88 16.41 -1.48 -6.04
C ALA A 88 15.30 -0.59 -6.63
N ARG A 89 15.42 -0.22 -7.91
CA ARG A 89 14.43 0.55 -8.63
C ARG A 89 13.13 -0.23 -8.83
N TYR A 90 13.22 -1.52 -9.07
CA TYR A 90 12.08 -2.37 -9.39
C TYR A 90 11.72 -3.28 -8.23
N GLY A 91 10.40 -3.38 -7.95
CA GLY A 91 9.83 -4.23 -6.92
C GLY A 91 9.04 -5.40 -7.49
N ARG A 92 7.96 -5.74 -6.80
CA ARG A 92 7.05 -6.84 -7.18
C ARG A 92 6.26 -6.53 -8.45
N THR A 93 5.75 -7.59 -9.07
CA THR A 93 4.83 -7.48 -10.19
C THR A 93 3.40 -7.77 -9.73
N PHE A 94 2.48 -6.91 -10.09
CA PHE A 94 1.05 -7.03 -9.83
C PHE A 94 0.27 -7.32 -11.12
N PRO A 95 -0.81 -8.11 -11.05
CA PRO A 95 -1.65 -8.38 -12.22
C PRO A 95 -2.47 -7.17 -12.66
N GLY A 96 -2.70 -6.20 -11.75
CA GLY A 96 -3.63 -5.08 -11.93
C GLY A 96 -5.08 -5.46 -11.63
N VAL A 97 -5.76 -4.63 -10.85
CA VAL A 97 -7.19 -4.83 -10.53
C VAL A 97 -8.08 -3.89 -11.34
N LEU A 98 -7.55 -2.77 -11.82
CA LEU A 98 -8.25 -1.75 -12.60
C LEU A 98 -7.34 -1.26 -13.76
N PRO A 99 -6.94 -2.14 -14.70
CA PRO A 99 -6.01 -1.77 -15.77
C PRO A 99 -6.56 -0.70 -16.71
N GLU A 100 -7.87 -0.52 -16.76
CA GLU A 100 -8.52 0.52 -17.56
C GLU A 100 -8.14 1.94 -17.14
N LEU A 101 -7.65 2.13 -15.91
CA LEU A 101 -7.13 3.44 -15.47
C LEU A 101 -5.98 3.94 -16.33
N ASN A 102 -5.19 3.04 -16.93
CA ASN A 102 -4.11 3.40 -17.86
C ASN A 102 -4.58 3.79 -19.27
N ASN A 103 -5.87 3.57 -19.56
CA ASN A 103 -6.42 4.02 -20.83
C ASN A 103 -6.74 5.53 -20.75
N PRO A 104 -6.09 6.39 -21.55
CA PRO A 104 -6.33 7.83 -21.52
C PRO A 104 -7.77 8.23 -21.90
N ASP A 105 -8.46 7.36 -22.62
CA ASP A 105 -9.86 7.57 -23.02
C ASP A 105 -10.86 7.03 -22.00
N SER A 106 -10.40 6.44 -20.89
CA SER A 106 -11.27 5.91 -19.85
C SER A 106 -11.84 7.01 -18.96
N GLU A 107 -13.14 6.96 -18.74
CA GLU A 107 -13.82 7.81 -17.73
C GLU A 107 -13.84 7.18 -16.33
N LEU A 108 -13.19 6.03 -16.16
CA LEU A 108 -13.12 5.35 -14.87
C LEU A 108 -12.42 6.23 -13.85
N LYS A 109 -13.04 6.33 -12.67
CA LYS A 109 -12.47 7.01 -11.50
C LYS A 109 -12.53 6.09 -10.31
N ILE A 110 -11.77 6.43 -9.27
CA ILE A 110 -11.73 5.68 -8.02
C ILE A 110 -11.96 6.60 -6.82
N HIS A 111 -12.55 6.03 -5.78
CA HIS A 111 -12.54 6.61 -4.44
C HIS A 111 -11.39 6.00 -3.65
N LEU A 112 -10.54 6.84 -3.07
CA LEU A 112 -9.45 6.43 -2.20
C LEU A 112 -9.84 6.65 -0.74
N VAL A 113 -9.73 5.62 0.08
CA VAL A 113 -9.94 5.68 1.53
C VAL A 113 -8.66 5.21 2.20
N GLY A 114 -7.99 6.08 2.97
CA GLY A 114 -6.75 5.76 3.66
C GLY A 114 -6.88 5.86 5.16
N HIS A 115 -6.45 4.83 5.88
CA HIS A 115 -6.38 4.84 7.33
C HIS A 115 -4.96 5.09 7.81
N SER A 116 -4.79 5.99 8.82
CA SER A 116 -3.48 6.30 9.40
C SER A 116 -2.48 6.70 8.30
N MET A 117 -1.28 6.13 8.24
CA MET A 117 -0.29 6.33 7.18
C MET A 117 -0.85 6.04 5.76
N GLY A 118 -1.90 5.22 5.63
CA GLY A 118 -2.58 5.00 4.34
C GLY A 118 -3.18 6.26 3.75
N GLY A 119 -3.61 7.22 4.59
CA GLY A 119 -4.09 8.53 4.13
C GLY A 119 -2.98 9.37 3.51
N GLU A 120 -1.77 9.30 4.04
CA GLU A 120 -0.59 9.97 3.47
C GLU A 120 -0.15 9.29 2.17
N THR A 121 -0.20 7.96 2.13
CA THR A 121 0.10 7.16 0.93
C THR A 121 -0.82 7.54 -0.25
N ILE A 122 -2.15 7.64 -0.02
CA ILE A 122 -3.08 7.99 -1.10
C ILE A 122 -2.94 9.46 -1.54
N ARG A 123 -2.51 10.35 -0.65
CA ARG A 123 -2.16 11.73 -1.01
C ARG A 123 -0.89 11.80 -1.84
N MET A 124 0.13 10.99 -1.51
CA MET A 124 1.34 10.85 -2.31
C MET A 124 1.00 10.32 -3.71
N LEU A 125 0.18 9.27 -3.80
CA LEU A 125 -0.28 8.77 -5.10
C LEU A 125 -0.99 9.86 -5.91
N ALA A 126 -1.90 10.61 -5.28
CA ALA A 126 -2.61 11.70 -5.94
C ALA A 126 -1.66 12.78 -6.46
N GLN A 127 -0.66 13.16 -5.67
CA GLN A 127 0.36 14.13 -6.06
C GLN A 127 1.16 13.65 -7.27
N LEU A 128 1.58 12.38 -7.28
CA LEU A 128 2.34 11.80 -8.38
C LEU A 128 1.51 11.67 -9.65
N LEU A 129 0.25 11.24 -9.55
CA LEU A 129 -0.67 11.15 -10.68
C LEU A 129 -0.94 12.51 -11.33
N GLU A 130 -1.08 13.56 -10.52
CA GLU A 130 -1.42 14.92 -10.98
C GLU A 130 -0.22 15.66 -11.55
N ASN A 131 0.92 15.60 -10.86
CA ASN A 131 2.08 16.46 -11.14
C ASN A 131 3.32 15.67 -11.59
N GLY A 132 3.34 14.35 -11.39
CA GLY A 132 4.53 13.54 -11.56
C GLY A 132 5.64 13.97 -10.61
N ASP A 133 6.88 13.68 -11.01
CA ASP A 133 8.07 14.09 -10.28
C ASP A 133 9.15 14.61 -11.25
N ALA A 134 9.73 15.77 -10.94
CA ALA A 134 10.70 16.43 -11.80
C ALA A 134 12.06 15.72 -11.76
N ASP A 135 12.48 15.22 -10.62
CA ASP A 135 13.77 14.56 -10.47
C ASP A 135 13.76 13.19 -11.14
N GLU A 136 12.63 12.47 -11.08
CA GLU A 136 12.45 11.22 -11.83
C GLU A 136 12.44 11.47 -13.33
N ARG A 137 11.77 12.51 -13.81
CA ARG A 137 11.80 12.87 -15.24
C ARG A 137 13.21 13.22 -15.72
N ASN A 138 14.00 13.91 -14.89
CA ASN A 138 15.37 14.28 -15.23
C ASN A 138 16.36 13.11 -15.14
N ALA A 139 16.12 12.15 -14.26
CA ALA A 139 16.97 10.98 -14.06
C ALA A 139 16.70 9.85 -15.06
N SER A 140 15.49 9.82 -15.63
CA SER A 140 15.07 8.78 -16.57
C SER A 140 15.55 9.11 -17.98
N ARG A 141 15.91 8.07 -18.74
CA ARG A 141 16.16 8.17 -20.18
C ARG A 141 14.84 8.11 -20.93
N ASP A 142 14.85 8.60 -22.17
CA ASP A 142 13.68 8.55 -23.06
C ASP A 142 13.05 7.15 -23.08
N GLY A 143 11.78 7.06 -22.72
CA GLY A 143 11.00 5.82 -22.68
C GLY A 143 11.22 4.90 -21.47
N ASP A 144 12.08 5.29 -20.52
CA ASP A 144 12.35 4.50 -19.28
C ASP A 144 11.85 5.23 -18.02
N ILE A 145 10.64 5.77 -18.09
CA ILE A 145 9.98 6.41 -16.94
C ILE A 145 8.60 5.81 -16.72
N SER A 146 8.27 5.50 -15.47
CA SER A 146 6.91 5.11 -15.12
C SER A 146 5.92 6.24 -15.43
N PRO A 147 4.76 5.94 -16.05
CA PRO A 147 3.71 6.94 -16.27
C PRO A 147 3.28 7.68 -15.00
N LEU A 148 3.44 7.05 -13.82
CA LEU A 148 3.18 7.66 -12.53
C LEU A 148 3.97 8.97 -12.31
N PHE A 149 5.20 9.05 -12.85
CA PHE A 149 6.09 10.21 -12.65
C PHE A 149 5.96 11.26 -13.75
N THR A 150 5.15 11.03 -14.77
CA THR A 150 4.98 11.99 -15.90
C THR A 150 4.05 13.14 -15.53
N GLY A 151 3.07 12.91 -14.63
CA GLY A 151 2.01 13.86 -14.32
C GLY A 151 0.88 13.87 -15.36
N GLU A 152 0.77 12.82 -16.17
CA GLU A 152 -0.25 12.68 -17.21
C GLU A 152 -1.44 11.81 -16.79
N CYS A 153 -1.38 11.16 -15.63
CA CYS A 153 -2.43 10.29 -15.10
C CYS A 153 -3.50 11.09 -14.32
N ARG A 154 -3.85 12.25 -14.82
CA ARG A 154 -4.86 13.14 -14.21
C ARG A 154 -6.23 12.49 -14.35
N HIS A 155 -7.14 12.79 -13.45
CA HIS A 155 -8.55 12.38 -13.51
C HIS A 155 -8.90 10.98 -12.96
N TRP A 156 -7.96 10.20 -12.45
CA TRP A 156 -8.27 8.91 -11.84
C TRP A 156 -9.08 9.03 -10.56
N ILE A 157 -8.85 10.09 -9.79
CA ILE A 157 -9.36 10.21 -8.43
C ILE A 157 -10.68 10.97 -8.41
N LYS A 158 -11.73 10.32 -7.93
CA LYS A 158 -13.04 10.94 -7.67
C LYS A 158 -13.07 11.63 -6.32
N SER A 159 -12.54 10.96 -5.29
CA SER A 159 -12.43 11.53 -3.94
C SER A 159 -11.33 10.86 -3.14
N ILE A 160 -10.83 11.60 -2.14
CA ILE A 160 -9.91 11.11 -1.11
C ILE A 160 -10.60 11.27 0.24
N THR A 161 -10.63 10.19 1.02
CA THR A 161 -11.11 10.16 2.39
C THR A 161 -10.00 9.63 3.28
N THR A 162 -9.66 10.36 4.34
CA THR A 162 -8.64 9.95 5.30
C THR A 162 -9.26 9.68 6.66
N LEU A 163 -8.83 8.60 7.30
CA LEU A 163 -9.30 8.16 8.61
C LEU A 163 -8.12 8.14 9.58
N CYS A 164 -8.16 8.97 10.62
CA CYS A 164 -7.11 9.05 11.64
C CYS A 164 -5.70 9.26 11.06
N THR A 165 -5.56 10.02 9.99
CA THR A 165 -4.29 10.27 9.30
C THR A 165 -3.53 11.41 9.97
N PRO A 166 -2.23 11.24 10.30
CA PRO A 166 -1.40 12.28 10.90
C PRO A 166 -0.85 13.25 9.84
N HIS A 167 -1.71 14.09 9.27
CA HIS A 167 -1.38 14.97 8.13
C HIS A 167 -0.19 15.91 8.35
N ASP A 168 0.11 16.23 9.60
CA ASP A 168 1.24 17.08 10.02
C ASP A 168 2.38 16.29 10.65
N GLY A 169 2.40 14.96 10.40
CA GLY A 169 3.37 14.05 10.98
C GLY A 169 2.97 13.50 12.35
N SER A 170 3.80 12.63 12.89
CA SER A 170 3.58 11.97 14.19
C SER A 170 4.78 12.15 15.09
N GLN A 171 4.56 12.46 16.38
CA GLN A 171 5.62 12.55 17.38
C GLN A 171 6.27 11.19 17.71
N TYR A 172 5.70 10.10 17.23
CA TYR A 172 6.29 8.75 17.37
C TYR A 172 7.50 8.51 16.47
N ASP A 173 7.80 9.48 15.59
CA ASP A 173 8.73 9.34 14.46
C ASP A 173 10.19 9.07 14.87
N THR A 174 10.71 9.74 15.91
CA THR A 174 12.14 9.74 16.21
C THR A 174 12.63 8.54 17.05
N LYS A 175 11.76 7.90 17.81
CA LYS A 175 12.13 6.76 18.68
C LYS A 175 11.73 5.41 18.11
N VAL A 176 10.72 5.39 17.27
CA VAL A 176 10.09 4.19 16.73
C VAL A 176 10.86 3.64 15.53
N TYR A 177 11.41 4.51 14.68
CA TYR A 177 12.22 4.07 13.54
C TYR A 177 13.63 3.56 13.91
N GLN A 178 14.08 3.81 15.14
CA GLN A 178 15.37 3.28 15.60
C GLN A 178 15.35 1.77 15.90
N ASN A 179 14.15 1.18 16.04
CA ASN A 179 13.97 -0.24 16.33
C ASN A 179 12.69 -0.78 15.65
N ILE A 180 12.75 -0.95 14.32
CA ILE A 180 11.65 -1.55 13.54
C ILE A 180 11.27 -2.93 14.11
N GLY A 181 12.25 -3.69 14.63
CA GLY A 181 12.01 -4.98 15.29
C GLY A 181 11.13 -4.87 16.54
N ASP A 182 11.38 -3.90 17.43
CA ASP A 182 10.59 -3.70 18.65
C ASP A 182 9.17 -3.26 18.32
N LEU A 183 9.01 -2.43 17.30
CA LEU A 183 7.71 -1.97 16.85
C LEU A 183 6.92 -3.07 16.16
N ALA A 184 7.57 -3.93 15.38
CA ALA A 184 6.96 -5.11 14.80
C ALA A 184 6.50 -6.10 15.89
N GLN A 185 7.31 -6.32 16.92
CA GLN A 185 6.95 -7.14 18.08
C GLN A 185 5.76 -6.54 18.84
N TYR A 186 5.73 -5.22 19.03
CA TYR A 186 4.61 -4.53 19.65
C TYR A 186 3.31 -4.67 18.84
N ALA A 187 3.39 -4.47 17.53
CA ALA A 187 2.24 -4.66 16.63
C ALA A 187 1.76 -6.13 16.63
N MET A 188 2.69 -7.10 16.64
CA MET A 188 2.37 -8.52 16.76
C MET A 188 1.71 -8.84 18.12
N GLY A 189 2.17 -8.23 19.20
CA GLY A 189 1.57 -8.36 20.52
C GLY A 189 0.12 -7.88 20.56
N ILE A 190 -0.17 -6.74 19.92
CA ILE A 190 -1.54 -6.21 19.82
C ILE A 190 -2.42 -7.17 19.00
N ILE A 191 -1.95 -7.61 17.83
CA ILE A 191 -2.70 -8.53 16.97
C ILE A 191 -2.96 -9.86 17.69
N GLY A 192 -1.95 -10.41 18.34
CA GLY A 192 -2.08 -11.64 19.14
C GLY A 192 -3.05 -11.51 20.29
N SER A 193 -3.07 -10.37 20.98
CA SER A 193 -4.00 -10.11 22.09
C SER A 193 -5.45 -9.94 21.61
N VAL A 194 -5.66 -9.32 20.47
CA VAL A 194 -7.00 -9.13 19.87
C VAL A 194 -7.52 -10.44 19.28
N ALA A 195 -6.66 -11.25 18.69
CA ALA A 195 -7.04 -12.53 18.10
C ALA A 195 -7.28 -13.64 19.15
N GLY A 196 -6.91 -13.44 20.42
CA GLY A 196 -7.01 -14.44 21.47
C GLY A 196 -6.19 -15.71 21.19
N ALA A 197 -5.23 -15.62 20.28
CA ALA A 197 -4.43 -16.73 19.82
C ALA A 197 -3.05 -16.70 20.45
N ASN A 198 -2.54 -17.86 20.89
CA ASN A 198 -1.11 -18.08 21.01
C ASN A 198 -0.54 -17.92 19.58
N VAL A 199 0.05 -16.79 19.30
CA VAL A 199 0.71 -16.52 18.01
C VAL A 199 1.91 -17.44 17.92
N ASN A 200 1.74 -18.57 17.26
CA ASN A 200 2.84 -19.45 16.92
C ASN A 200 3.59 -18.77 15.77
N GLU A 201 4.88 -18.51 15.92
CA GLU A 201 5.75 -17.84 14.96
C GLU A 201 5.62 -18.41 13.53
N ASN A 202 5.24 -19.67 13.40
CA ASN A 202 5.09 -20.33 12.11
C ASN A 202 3.78 -20.00 11.35
N ASN A 203 2.80 -19.38 12.00
CA ASN A 203 1.49 -19.08 11.42
C ASN A 203 1.25 -17.59 11.20
N PHE A 204 2.22 -16.76 11.50
CA PHE A 204 2.12 -15.32 11.29
C PHE A 204 2.54 -14.98 9.85
N GLY A 205 1.59 -14.60 9.03
CA GLY A 205 1.77 -14.40 7.58
C GLY A 205 2.08 -12.96 7.15
N LEU A 206 2.42 -12.05 8.05
CA LEU A 206 2.70 -10.66 7.67
C LEU A 206 4.03 -10.58 6.92
N ASP A 207 3.95 -10.20 5.66
CA ASP A 207 5.09 -9.93 4.80
C ASP A 207 5.40 -8.42 4.82
N PHE A 208 6.62 -8.06 5.26
CA PHE A 208 7.04 -6.65 5.32
C PHE A 208 7.32 -6.02 3.97
N LYS A 209 7.39 -6.84 2.91
CA LYS A 209 7.59 -6.38 1.52
C LYS A 209 8.80 -5.45 1.37
N LEU A 210 9.93 -5.86 1.94
CA LEU A 210 11.20 -5.15 1.86
C LEU A 210 12.08 -5.65 0.71
N ASP A 211 11.46 -6.13 -0.36
CA ASP A 211 12.12 -6.74 -1.52
C ASP A 211 13.10 -5.77 -2.19
N GLN A 212 12.79 -4.47 -2.21
CA GLN A 212 13.64 -3.43 -2.78
C GLN A 212 15.00 -3.32 -2.09
N TRP A 213 15.11 -3.72 -0.81
CA TRP A 213 16.38 -3.81 -0.08
C TRP A 213 16.98 -5.22 -0.07
N GLY A 214 16.41 -6.15 -0.81
CA GLY A 214 16.85 -7.56 -0.81
C GLY A 214 16.51 -8.32 0.47
N LEU A 215 15.65 -7.78 1.31
CA LEU A 215 15.27 -8.35 2.60
C LEU A 215 14.02 -9.23 2.47
N VAL A 216 14.13 -10.24 1.62
CA VAL A 216 13.06 -11.23 1.39
C VAL A 216 13.17 -12.35 2.41
N ARG A 217 12.05 -12.70 3.05
CA ARG A 217 12.01 -13.90 3.92
C ARG A 217 12.20 -15.14 3.08
N GLN A 218 13.17 -15.97 3.48
CA GLN A 218 13.45 -17.23 2.77
C GLN A 218 12.38 -18.30 3.08
N PRO A 219 12.08 -19.20 2.13
CA PRO A 219 11.26 -20.37 2.42
C PRO A 219 11.88 -21.14 3.60
N ASN A 220 11.11 -21.45 4.61
CA ASN A 220 11.54 -22.12 5.86
C ASN A 220 12.36 -21.25 6.85
N GLU A 221 12.56 -19.97 6.60
CA GLU A 221 13.14 -19.05 7.59
C GLU A 221 12.09 -18.72 8.66
N SER A 222 12.47 -18.85 9.95
CA SER A 222 11.60 -18.41 11.03
C SER A 222 11.44 -16.88 11.02
N TYR A 223 10.32 -16.35 11.54
CA TYR A 223 10.14 -14.90 11.65
C TYR A 223 11.19 -14.26 12.54
N SER A 224 11.55 -14.92 13.66
CA SER A 224 12.62 -14.44 14.54
C SER A 224 13.95 -14.31 13.80
N SER A 225 14.31 -15.29 12.96
CA SER A 225 15.52 -15.22 12.14
C SER A 225 15.45 -14.11 11.09
N TYR A 226 14.30 -13.95 10.42
CA TYR A 226 14.06 -12.90 9.45
C TYR A 226 14.16 -11.52 10.10
N PHE A 227 13.50 -11.29 11.24
CA PHE A 227 13.56 -10.02 11.97
C PHE A 227 14.96 -9.66 12.48
N ASN A 228 15.74 -10.63 12.92
CA ASN A 228 17.11 -10.38 13.38
C ASN A 228 18.07 -10.05 12.22
N ARG A 229 17.68 -10.31 10.99
CA ARG A 229 18.46 -10.03 9.76
C ARG A 229 18.05 -8.69 9.12
N VAL A 230 16.85 -8.20 9.38
CA VAL A 230 16.27 -6.94 8.90
C VAL A 230 16.51 -5.83 9.92
#